data_ff4ea989b679fa2ed6c04930e1da8f79
#
_entry.id   ff4ea989b679fa2ed6c04930e1da8f79
#
_cell.length_a   1.000
_cell.length_b   1.000
_cell.length_c   1.000
_cell.angle_alpha   90.00
_cell.angle_beta   90.00
_cell.angle_gamma   90.00
#
_symmetry.space_group_name_H-M   'P 1'
#
loop_
_entity.id
_entity.type
_entity.pdbx_description
1 polymer ?
#
loop_
_entity_poly.entity_id
_entity_poly.type
_entity_poly.pdbx_seq_one_letter_code
_entity_poly.pdbx_strand_id
1 'polypeptide(L)'
;MPQRIIFPRKGEVILEDFKLPSLQTQDVQIRTRYSLMSIGTETTILNQEYDADTHFAQRFTFPQLKTGVQAVGYVEEIGPDVKDLKVGDHVFMRMAHGSHQVIAESECSLIPSDIDLKEACWCGLAKTAFRAAWAGNFSSINQVLIIGAGAVGQMAVRWASAFGVESIL
;
A
#
# COMPACT_ATOMS: atom_id res chain seq x y z
N MET A 1 -15.98 2.68 16.89
CA MET A 1 -14.86 3.65 16.85
C MET A 1 -13.90 3.23 15.74
N PRO A 2 -13.16 4.15 15.11
CA PRO A 2 -12.09 3.79 14.20
C PRO A 2 -11.03 2.94 14.87
N GLN A 3 -10.50 1.95 14.12
CA GLN A 3 -9.51 0.99 14.60
C GLN A 3 -8.30 0.94 13.68
N ARG A 4 -7.13 0.66 14.23
CA ARG A 4 -5.88 0.50 13.48
C ARG A 4 -5.02 -0.62 14.06
N ILE A 5 -4.15 -1.18 13.20
CA ILE A 5 -3.14 -2.13 13.62
C ILE A 5 -1.90 -1.36 14.08
N ILE A 6 -1.35 -1.74 15.22
CA ILE A 6 -0.07 -1.24 15.70
C ILE A 6 0.81 -2.39 16.21
N PHE A 7 2.11 -2.17 16.14
CA PHE A 7 3.12 -3.03 16.77
C PHE A 7 3.64 -2.30 18.02
N PRO A 8 3.16 -2.63 19.22
CA PRO A 8 3.60 -1.98 20.45
C PRO A 8 5.04 -2.35 20.82
N ARG A 9 5.49 -3.55 20.44
CA ARG A 9 6.85 -4.06 20.61
C ARG A 9 7.13 -5.20 19.63
N LYS A 10 8.38 -5.62 19.57
CA LYS A 10 8.82 -6.75 18.75
C LYS A 10 7.92 -7.98 18.96
N GLY A 11 7.45 -8.56 17.87
CA GLY A 11 6.65 -9.78 17.85
C GLY A 11 5.21 -9.63 18.35
N GLU A 12 4.75 -8.42 18.66
CA GLU A 12 3.41 -8.18 19.15
C GLU A 12 2.60 -7.31 18.18
N VAL A 13 1.37 -7.72 17.92
CA VAL A 13 0.41 -7.01 17.08
C VAL A 13 -0.87 -6.80 17.87
N ILE A 14 -1.35 -5.58 17.94
CA ILE A 14 -2.64 -5.28 18.57
C ILE A 14 -3.54 -4.47 17.63
N LEU A 15 -4.84 -4.58 17.88
CA LEU A 15 -5.85 -3.69 17.32
C LEU A 15 -6.14 -2.60 18.34
N GLU A 16 -5.98 -1.35 17.94
CA GLU A 16 -6.16 -0.18 18.79
C GLU A 16 -7.33 0.68 18.30
N ASP A 17 -8.20 1.07 19.20
CA ASP A 17 -9.18 2.12 18.93
C ASP A 17 -8.48 3.49 18.91
N PHE A 18 -8.82 4.33 17.95
CA PHE A 18 -8.24 5.67 17.87
C PHE A 18 -9.26 6.74 17.47
N LYS A 19 -8.91 7.99 17.72
CA LYS A 19 -9.69 9.14 17.27
C LYS A 19 -9.14 9.62 15.94
N LEU A 20 -10.02 9.87 14.99
CA LEU A 20 -9.62 10.50 13.73
C LEU A 20 -9.13 11.93 13.99
N PRO A 21 -8.13 12.39 13.26
CA PRO A 21 -7.79 13.82 13.20
C PRO A 21 -8.97 14.62 12.71
N SER A 22 -8.99 15.91 13.03
CA SER A 22 -9.97 16.83 12.45
C SER A 22 -9.72 16.99 10.96
N LEU A 23 -10.77 16.95 10.17
CA LEU A 23 -10.73 17.17 8.73
C LEU A 23 -10.28 18.62 8.46
N GLN A 24 -9.18 18.78 7.72
CA GLN A 24 -8.70 20.08 7.27
C GLN A 24 -9.34 20.45 5.92
N THR A 25 -9.09 21.66 5.43
CA THR A 25 -9.80 22.20 4.26
C THR A 25 -9.54 21.40 2.97
N GLN A 26 -8.35 20.81 2.83
CA GLN A 26 -7.95 19.99 1.67
C GLN A 26 -7.92 18.49 1.96
N ASP A 27 -8.45 18.07 3.11
CA ASP A 27 -8.44 16.67 3.50
C ASP A 27 -9.71 15.96 3.03
N VAL A 28 -9.56 14.66 2.88
CA VAL A 28 -10.65 13.72 2.70
C VAL A 28 -10.65 12.69 3.83
N GLN A 29 -11.82 12.38 4.37
CA GLN A 29 -12.01 11.25 5.26
C GLN A 29 -12.40 10.04 4.43
N ILE A 30 -11.67 8.96 4.63
CA ILE A 30 -11.83 7.73 3.87
C ILE A 30 -12.14 6.59 4.81
N ARG A 31 -13.16 5.82 4.49
CA ARG A 31 -13.39 4.51 5.08
C ARG A 31 -12.64 3.44 4.29
N THR A 32 -11.65 2.85 4.92
CA THR A 32 -10.87 1.77 4.32
C THR A 32 -11.74 0.53 4.10
N ARG A 33 -11.70 0.00 2.89
CA ARG A 33 -12.37 -1.27 2.55
C ARG A 33 -11.42 -2.45 2.61
N TYR A 34 -10.22 -2.26 2.06
CA TYR A 34 -9.15 -3.25 2.09
C TYR A 34 -7.80 -2.56 2.32
N SER A 35 -6.92 -3.23 3.03
CA SER A 35 -5.50 -2.89 3.07
C SER A 35 -4.68 -4.14 2.84
N LEU A 36 -3.61 -4.03 2.07
CA LEU A 36 -2.77 -5.16 1.70
C LEU A 36 -1.50 -5.15 2.54
N MET A 37 -1.27 -6.26 3.24
CA MET A 37 -0.04 -6.47 3.99
C MET A 37 1.13 -6.76 3.04
N SER A 38 2.20 -6.01 3.20
CA SER A 38 3.50 -6.32 2.58
C SER A 38 4.23 -7.34 3.46
N ILE A 39 3.89 -8.62 3.30
CA ILE A 39 4.30 -9.70 4.21
C ILE A 39 5.80 -9.67 4.52
N GLY A 40 6.65 -9.60 3.49
CA GLY A 40 8.11 -9.56 3.70
C GLY A 40 8.55 -8.37 4.54
N THR A 41 8.14 -7.16 4.16
CA THR A 41 8.53 -5.92 4.84
C THR A 41 7.96 -5.86 6.27
N GLU A 42 6.68 -6.13 6.43
CA GLU A 42 6.02 -5.96 7.72
C GLU A 42 6.39 -7.04 8.73
N THR A 43 6.66 -8.27 8.28
CA THR A 43 7.22 -9.32 9.14
C THR A 43 8.64 -8.99 9.59
N THR A 44 9.49 -8.50 8.66
CA THR A 44 10.85 -8.02 8.98
C THR A 44 10.82 -6.90 10.03
N ILE A 45 9.87 -5.95 9.88
CA ILE A 45 9.68 -4.86 10.85
C ILE A 45 9.19 -5.40 12.20
N LEU A 46 8.18 -6.25 12.21
CA LEU A 46 7.60 -6.85 13.42
C LEU A 46 8.66 -7.61 14.23
N ASN A 47 9.51 -8.36 13.54
CA ASN A 47 10.54 -9.18 14.15
C ASN A 47 11.87 -8.44 14.35
N GLN A 48 11.99 -7.17 13.90
CA GLN A 48 13.26 -6.43 13.89
C GLN A 48 14.40 -7.22 13.24
N GLU A 49 14.12 -7.83 12.09
CA GLU A 49 15.09 -8.62 11.32
C GLU A 49 15.84 -7.72 10.33
N TYR A 50 16.49 -6.68 10.83
CA TYR A 50 17.31 -5.74 10.07
C TYR A 50 18.48 -5.22 10.90
N ASP A 51 19.56 -4.85 10.24
CA ASP A 51 20.76 -4.35 10.89
C ASP A 51 20.53 -2.95 11.48
N ALA A 52 21.17 -2.68 12.62
CA ALA A 52 20.96 -1.46 13.40
C ALA A 52 21.41 -0.17 12.68
N ASP A 53 22.32 -0.28 11.71
CA ASP A 53 22.85 0.83 10.92
C ASP A 53 22.06 1.14 9.64
N THR A 54 20.97 0.40 9.39
CA THR A 54 20.14 0.60 8.22
C THR A 54 19.08 1.71 8.42
N HIS A 55 18.59 2.26 7.31
CA HIS A 55 17.47 3.20 7.34
C HIS A 55 16.18 2.57 7.92
N PHE A 56 16.03 1.25 7.89
CA PHE A 56 14.94 0.52 8.52
C PHE A 56 14.98 0.70 10.04
N ALA A 57 16.15 0.54 10.66
CA ALA A 57 16.31 0.72 12.10
C ALA A 57 16.00 2.16 12.54
N GLN A 58 16.34 3.14 11.71
CA GLN A 58 16.05 4.55 12.00
C GLN A 58 14.55 4.89 11.83
N ARG A 59 13.89 4.28 10.85
CA ARG A 59 12.50 4.58 10.49
C ARG A 59 11.48 3.81 11.31
N PHE A 60 11.77 2.56 11.64
CA PHE A 60 10.83 1.65 12.28
C PHE A 60 11.25 1.36 13.73
N THR A 61 10.99 2.33 14.58
CA THR A 61 11.33 2.27 16.01
C THR A 61 10.08 1.99 16.85
N PHE A 62 10.22 1.09 17.83
CA PHE A 62 9.21 0.91 18.86
C PHE A 62 9.33 2.01 19.93
N PRO A 63 8.26 2.28 20.71
CA PRO A 63 6.96 1.62 20.72
C PRO A 63 5.94 2.23 19.74
N GLN A 64 4.78 1.57 19.65
CA GLN A 64 3.58 2.10 18.97
C GLN A 64 3.77 2.31 17.45
N LEU A 65 4.50 1.40 16.82
CA LEU A 65 4.76 1.48 15.40
C LEU A 65 3.50 1.20 14.58
N LYS A 66 3.13 2.14 13.73
CA LYS A 66 2.07 1.96 12.72
C LYS A 66 2.66 1.34 11.48
N THR A 67 2.04 0.29 10.98
CA THR A 67 2.47 -0.43 9.79
C THR A 67 1.40 -0.45 8.72
N GLY A 68 1.79 -0.76 7.49
CA GLY A 68 0.97 -0.75 6.31
C GLY A 68 1.55 0.16 5.24
N VAL A 69 1.32 -0.17 3.99
CA VAL A 69 1.90 0.56 2.85
C VAL A 69 0.88 0.92 1.79
N GLN A 70 -0.31 0.33 1.87
CA GLN A 70 -1.34 0.53 0.85
C GLN A 70 -2.72 0.12 1.33
N ALA A 71 -3.71 0.90 0.96
CA ALA A 71 -5.10 0.67 1.26
C ALA A 71 -5.98 1.24 0.14
N VAL A 72 -7.19 0.73 0.07
CA VAL A 72 -8.27 1.24 -0.79
C VAL A 72 -9.53 1.41 0.04
N GLY A 73 -10.31 2.39 -0.31
CA GLY A 73 -11.55 2.70 0.38
C GLY A 73 -12.42 3.67 -0.41
N TYR A 74 -13.39 4.21 0.25
CA TYR A 74 -14.26 5.22 -0.33
C TYR A 74 -14.31 6.47 0.54
N VAL A 75 -14.44 7.61 -0.12
CA VAL A 75 -14.52 8.92 0.52
C VAL A 75 -15.87 9.03 1.24
N GLU A 76 -15.84 9.31 2.54
CA GLU A 76 -17.03 9.53 3.38
C GLU A 76 -17.31 11.02 3.60
N GLU A 77 -16.25 11.85 3.70
CA GLU A 77 -16.34 13.27 3.97
C GLU A 77 -15.20 14.01 3.27
N ILE A 78 -15.42 15.24 2.86
CA ILE A 78 -14.44 16.09 2.20
C ILE A 78 -14.37 17.46 2.85
N GLY A 79 -13.16 18.01 2.90
CA GLY A 79 -12.96 19.42 3.29
C GLY A 79 -13.44 20.40 2.21
N PRO A 80 -13.70 21.66 2.58
CA PRO A 80 -14.31 22.64 1.67
C PRO A 80 -13.44 23.04 0.46
N ASP A 81 -12.13 22.78 0.49
CA ASP A 81 -11.20 23.12 -0.59
C ASP A 81 -10.80 21.89 -1.44
N VAL A 82 -11.39 20.73 -1.20
CA VAL A 82 -11.24 19.51 -2.04
C VAL A 82 -11.89 19.75 -3.39
N LYS A 83 -11.20 19.39 -4.50
CA LYS A 83 -11.60 19.74 -5.87
C LYS A 83 -11.85 18.55 -6.77
N ASP A 84 -11.01 17.52 -6.64
CA ASP A 84 -10.94 16.42 -7.62
C ASP A 84 -11.64 15.14 -7.11
N LEU A 85 -11.98 15.10 -5.80
CA LEU A 85 -12.69 13.98 -5.18
C LEU A 85 -14.04 14.41 -4.61
N LYS A 86 -14.97 13.47 -4.55
CA LYS A 86 -16.29 13.63 -3.94
C LYS A 86 -16.63 12.45 -3.05
N VAL A 87 -17.62 12.64 -2.18
CA VAL A 87 -18.18 11.56 -1.34
C VAL A 87 -18.66 10.41 -2.21
N GLY A 88 -18.27 9.19 -1.86
CA GLY A 88 -18.54 7.97 -2.59
C GLY A 88 -17.45 7.54 -3.58
N ASP A 89 -16.49 8.39 -3.90
CA ASP A 89 -15.38 8.02 -4.78
C ASP A 89 -14.53 6.92 -4.15
N HIS A 90 -14.09 5.98 -4.99
CA HIS A 90 -13.16 4.95 -4.61
C HIS A 90 -11.74 5.43 -4.79
N VAL A 91 -10.91 5.28 -3.77
CA VAL A 91 -9.52 5.78 -3.79
C VAL A 91 -8.51 4.74 -3.31
N PHE A 92 -7.35 4.78 -3.94
CA PHE A 92 -6.13 4.13 -3.46
C PHE A 92 -5.30 5.14 -2.68
N MET A 93 -4.67 4.70 -1.59
CA MET A 93 -3.82 5.53 -0.74
C MET A 93 -2.64 4.73 -0.16
N ARG A 94 -1.56 5.42 0.16
CA ARG A 94 -0.40 4.83 0.83
C ARG A 94 -0.45 5.13 2.32
N MET A 95 -1.12 4.30 3.07
CA MET A 95 -1.38 4.51 4.49
C MET A 95 -1.15 3.24 5.33
N ALA A 96 -1.02 3.44 6.64
CA ALA A 96 -0.99 2.36 7.60
C ALA A 96 -2.35 1.63 7.66
N HIS A 97 -2.33 0.39 8.15
CA HIS A 97 -3.55 -0.39 8.34
C HIS A 97 -4.48 0.27 9.36
N GLY A 98 -5.64 0.68 8.91
CA GLY A 98 -6.66 1.31 9.74
C GLY A 98 -8.00 1.32 9.05
N SER A 99 -9.07 1.29 9.82
CA SER A 99 -10.45 1.28 9.31
C SER A 99 -10.87 2.60 8.66
N HIS A 100 -10.23 3.70 9.05
CA HIS A 100 -10.48 5.04 8.50
C HIS A 100 -9.17 5.81 8.39
N GLN A 101 -9.13 6.76 7.47
CA GLN A 101 -8.00 7.67 7.25
C GLN A 101 -8.53 9.09 7.06
N VAL A 102 -7.74 10.09 7.49
CA VAL A 102 -7.92 11.50 7.13
C VAL A 102 -6.60 11.97 6.56
N ILE A 103 -6.59 12.30 5.28
CA ILE A 103 -5.38 12.65 4.52
C ILE A 103 -5.71 13.70 3.48
N ALA A 104 -4.68 14.40 3.01
CA ALA A 104 -4.83 15.36 1.93
C ALA A 104 -5.31 14.67 0.64
N GLU A 105 -6.20 15.33 -0.11
CA GLU A 105 -6.69 14.85 -1.41
C GLU A 105 -5.56 14.44 -2.35
N SER A 106 -4.46 15.21 -2.37
CA SER A 106 -3.27 14.95 -3.21
C SER A 106 -2.55 13.63 -2.92
N GLU A 107 -2.81 13.01 -1.78
CA GLU A 107 -2.25 11.68 -1.41
C GLU A 107 -3.16 10.52 -1.85
N CYS A 108 -4.30 10.84 -2.42
CA CYS A 108 -5.24 9.89 -2.96
C CYS A 108 -5.09 9.71 -4.47
N SER A 109 -5.35 8.52 -4.95
CA SER A 109 -5.50 8.25 -6.38
C SER A 109 -6.90 7.70 -6.62
N LEU A 110 -7.67 8.37 -7.47
CA LEU A 110 -9.01 7.92 -7.86
C LEU A 110 -8.91 6.56 -8.55
N ILE A 111 -9.73 5.62 -8.15
CA ILE A 111 -9.83 4.30 -8.76
C ILE A 111 -10.95 4.35 -9.82
N PRO A 112 -10.67 3.96 -11.08
CA PRO A 112 -11.70 3.83 -12.10
C PRO A 112 -12.85 2.90 -11.66
N SER A 113 -14.06 3.24 -12.03
CA SER A 113 -15.28 2.54 -11.57
C SER A 113 -15.42 1.09 -12.04
N ASP A 114 -14.68 0.72 -13.07
CA ASP A 114 -14.61 -0.64 -13.65
C ASP A 114 -13.56 -1.53 -12.98
N ILE A 115 -12.78 -0.99 -12.03
CA ILE A 115 -11.75 -1.75 -11.31
C ILE A 115 -12.26 -2.17 -9.93
N ASP A 116 -12.20 -3.47 -9.64
CA ASP A 116 -12.52 -4.00 -8.31
C ASP A 116 -11.53 -3.50 -7.26
N LEU A 117 -12.04 -3.13 -6.08
CA LEU A 117 -11.21 -2.61 -4.99
C LEU A 117 -10.16 -3.59 -4.47
N LYS A 118 -10.43 -4.90 -4.51
CA LYS A 118 -9.41 -5.90 -4.13
C LYS A 118 -8.27 -5.94 -5.12
N GLU A 119 -8.58 -5.77 -6.41
CA GLU A 119 -7.55 -5.68 -7.46
C GLU A 119 -6.77 -4.38 -7.33
N ALA A 120 -7.45 -3.25 -7.16
CA ALA A 120 -6.82 -1.95 -6.96
C ALA A 120 -5.88 -1.94 -5.73
N CYS A 121 -6.20 -2.69 -4.68
CA CYS A 121 -5.38 -2.81 -3.49
C CYS A 121 -3.96 -3.36 -3.77
N TRP A 122 -3.74 -4.07 -4.88
CA TRP A 122 -2.44 -4.56 -5.29
C TRP A 122 -1.56 -3.53 -6.00
N CYS A 123 -2.09 -2.35 -6.32
CA CYS A 123 -1.41 -1.32 -7.10
C CYS A 123 -0.01 -0.97 -6.58
N GLY A 124 0.17 -0.89 -5.26
CA GLY A 124 1.48 -0.57 -4.67
C GLY A 124 2.55 -1.64 -4.92
N LEU A 125 2.20 -2.93 -4.81
CA LEU A 125 3.12 -4.03 -5.12
C LEU A 125 3.30 -4.21 -6.62
N ALA A 126 2.24 -4.05 -7.40
CA ALA A 126 2.30 -4.07 -8.85
C ALA A 126 3.25 -2.98 -9.38
N LYS A 127 3.17 -1.75 -8.83
CA LYS A 127 4.10 -0.66 -9.14
C LYS A 127 5.55 -1.01 -8.80
N THR A 128 5.79 -1.71 -7.70
CA THR A 128 7.15 -2.15 -7.31
C THR A 128 7.72 -3.10 -8.35
N ALA A 129 6.96 -4.10 -8.76
CA ALA A 129 7.35 -5.04 -9.82
C ALA A 129 7.47 -4.36 -11.20
N PHE A 130 6.57 -3.41 -11.50
CA PHE A 130 6.64 -2.61 -12.73
C PHE A 130 7.96 -1.86 -12.85
N ARG A 131 8.45 -1.25 -11.79
CA ARG A 131 9.74 -0.54 -11.79
C ARG A 131 10.90 -1.45 -12.15
N ALA A 132 10.89 -2.70 -11.68
CA ALA A 132 11.89 -3.69 -12.05
C ALA A 132 11.77 -4.08 -13.52
N ALA A 133 10.57 -4.34 -14.01
CA ALA A 133 10.31 -4.68 -15.41
C ALA A 133 10.71 -3.53 -16.37
N TRP A 134 10.38 -2.28 -15.98
CA TRP A 134 10.77 -1.09 -16.71
C TRP A 134 12.29 -0.90 -16.77
N ALA A 135 12.96 -1.00 -15.60
CA ALA A 135 14.41 -0.86 -15.51
C ALA A 135 15.15 -2.00 -16.22
N GLY A 136 14.58 -3.22 -16.22
CA GLY A 136 15.08 -4.38 -16.95
C GLY A 136 14.74 -4.37 -18.46
N ASN A 137 14.03 -3.34 -18.94
CA ASN A 137 13.64 -3.19 -20.33
C ASN A 137 12.95 -4.44 -20.89
N PHE A 138 11.97 -4.97 -20.17
CA PHE A 138 11.24 -6.17 -20.59
C PHE A 138 10.59 -6.00 -21.96
N SER A 139 10.79 -6.97 -22.84
CA SER A 139 10.25 -6.99 -24.18
C SER A 139 10.14 -8.42 -24.72
N SER A 140 9.49 -8.61 -25.85
CA SER A 140 9.27 -9.90 -26.50
C SER A 140 10.55 -10.67 -26.88
N ILE A 141 11.66 -9.97 -27.05
CA ILE A 141 12.96 -10.60 -27.37
C ILE A 141 13.76 -11.04 -26.13
N ASN A 142 13.27 -10.75 -24.92
CA ASN A 142 13.99 -11.08 -23.70
C ASN A 142 13.63 -12.48 -23.19
N GLN A 143 14.58 -13.10 -22.53
CA GLN A 143 14.34 -14.19 -21.58
C GLN A 143 14.44 -13.61 -20.18
N VAL A 144 13.43 -13.84 -19.35
CA VAL A 144 13.36 -13.26 -18.01
C VAL A 144 13.30 -14.38 -16.98
N LEU A 145 14.24 -14.36 -16.06
CA LEU A 145 14.25 -15.25 -14.89
C LEU A 145 13.68 -14.50 -13.68
N ILE A 146 12.64 -15.05 -13.05
CA ILE A 146 12.04 -14.51 -11.84
C ILE A 146 12.25 -15.48 -10.70
N ILE A 147 13.07 -15.10 -9.72
CA ILE A 147 13.36 -15.94 -8.56
C ILE A 147 12.45 -15.51 -7.40
N GLY A 148 11.58 -16.42 -6.99
CA GLY A 148 10.62 -16.24 -5.91
C GLY A 148 9.18 -16.00 -6.38
N ALA A 149 8.27 -16.85 -5.89
CA ALA A 149 6.84 -16.83 -6.25
C ALA A 149 5.96 -16.11 -5.20
N GLY A 150 6.53 -15.19 -4.41
CA GLY A 150 5.79 -14.33 -3.50
C GLY A 150 5.01 -13.24 -4.23
N ALA A 151 4.35 -12.35 -3.47
CA ALA A 151 3.49 -11.30 -4.01
C ALA A 151 4.15 -10.44 -5.10
N VAL A 152 5.40 -10.01 -4.89
CA VAL A 152 6.15 -9.22 -5.87
C VAL A 152 6.52 -10.05 -7.10
N GLY A 153 6.97 -11.30 -6.90
CA GLY A 153 7.30 -12.21 -8.01
C GLY A 153 6.08 -12.51 -8.90
N GLN A 154 4.92 -12.74 -8.30
CA GLN A 154 3.66 -12.92 -9.04
C GLN A 154 3.29 -11.67 -9.87
N MET A 155 3.52 -10.47 -9.35
CA MET A 155 3.33 -9.23 -10.10
C MET A 155 4.39 -9.06 -11.20
N ALA A 156 5.63 -9.50 -10.97
CA ALA A 156 6.69 -9.47 -11.98
C ALA A 156 6.35 -10.39 -13.17
N VAL A 157 5.83 -11.59 -12.94
CA VAL A 157 5.34 -12.49 -13.99
C VAL A 157 4.25 -11.82 -14.83
N ARG A 158 3.28 -11.16 -14.17
CA ARG A 158 2.19 -10.44 -14.88
C ARG A 158 2.73 -9.29 -15.73
N TRP A 159 3.69 -8.54 -15.23
CA TRP A 159 4.34 -7.48 -16.01
C TRP A 159 5.18 -8.03 -17.17
N ALA A 160 5.93 -9.12 -16.94
CA ALA A 160 6.67 -9.77 -18.02
C ALA A 160 5.72 -10.18 -19.15
N SER A 161 4.61 -10.83 -18.80
CA SER A 161 3.56 -11.20 -19.77
C SER A 161 2.97 -9.95 -20.48
N ALA A 162 2.66 -8.88 -19.74
CA ALA A 162 2.11 -7.64 -20.30
C ALA A 162 3.08 -6.92 -21.25
N PHE A 163 4.39 -7.05 -21.03
CA PHE A 163 5.44 -6.57 -21.93
C PHE A 163 5.74 -7.53 -23.10
N GLY A 164 5.00 -8.63 -23.21
CA GLY A 164 5.13 -9.60 -24.30
C GLY A 164 6.34 -10.51 -24.19
N VAL A 165 6.93 -10.68 -22.99
CA VAL A 165 8.03 -11.63 -22.77
C VAL A 165 7.50 -13.05 -23.00
N GLU A 166 8.08 -13.78 -23.98
CA GLU A 166 7.64 -15.13 -24.36
C GLU A 166 8.25 -16.21 -23.45
N SER A 167 9.46 -15.97 -22.93
CA SER A 167 10.19 -16.92 -22.08
C SER A 167 10.34 -16.36 -20.66
N ILE A 168 9.53 -16.88 -19.74
CA ILE A 168 9.58 -16.54 -18.32
C ILE A 168 9.95 -17.82 -17.55
N LEU A 169 11.06 -17.79 -16.82
CA LEU A 169 11.61 -18.89 -16.04
C LEU A 169 11.50 -18.64 -14.54
#